data_392910834e123c2b578a0e038c4142d8
#
_entry.id   392910834e123c2b578a0e038c4142d8
#
_cell.length_a   1.000
_cell.length_b   1.000
_cell.length_c   1.000
_cell.angle_alpha   90.00
_cell.angle_beta   90.00
_cell.angle_gamma   90.00
#
_symmetry.space_group_name_H-M   'P 1'
#
loop_
_entity.id
_entity.type
_entity.pdbx_description
1 polymer ?
#
loop_
_entity_poly.entity_id
_entity_poly.type
_entity_poly.pdbx_seq_one_letter_code
_entity_poly.pdbx_strand_id
1 'polypeptide(L)'
;MPNPTSKLNLVINGVTTQLDIHDADAVPRSGGAVMTGGFLGTTSAQDVLIIGGGDTRNHGGNIQLGGTSSGYGGDGAICIIPNVGNGSEKYMWIKPDGTWTWSGQAVQLISDQRLKQQITEIDDKLLDAWEDVEPSQFKYNDAVNEKGKDKARLHTGYVVQQIDSACKSHGVDVSTYGLYCHEEYPEETEEVEVEQADGTKTKERKVIREASEHYSLRYTEVYAVECMYLRRCIARLTARIEELEKGNNNK
;
A
#
# COMPACT_ATOMS: atom_id res chain seq x y z
N MET A 1 48.38 14.23 -16.55
CA MET A 1 48.17 14.59 -15.13
C MET A 1 47.20 13.59 -14.56
N PRO A 2 47.48 12.94 -13.45
CA PRO A 2 46.52 12.03 -12.85
C PRO A 2 45.31 12.83 -12.37
N ASN A 3 44.10 12.33 -12.71
CA ASN A 3 42.85 12.91 -12.31
C ASN A 3 42.77 12.92 -10.77
N PRO A 4 42.31 13.99 -10.13
CA PRO A 4 42.18 14.01 -8.69
C PRO A 4 41.11 12.95 -8.27
N THR A 5 41.57 11.99 -7.48
CA THR A 5 40.67 11.00 -6.86
C THR A 5 39.70 11.70 -5.91
N SER A 6 38.44 11.75 -6.27
CA SER A 6 37.39 12.21 -5.36
C SER A 6 37.14 11.12 -4.33
N LYS A 7 37.27 11.46 -3.05
CA LYS A 7 36.99 10.53 -1.95
C LYS A 7 35.60 10.82 -1.37
N LEU A 8 34.77 9.81 -1.31
CA LEU A 8 33.50 9.86 -0.59
C LEU A 8 33.71 9.34 0.82
N ASN A 9 33.42 10.13 1.83
CA ASN A 9 33.42 9.70 3.21
C ASN A 9 32.05 9.15 3.55
N LEU A 10 31.96 7.83 3.75
CA LEU A 10 30.75 7.15 4.20
C LEU A 10 30.85 6.95 5.71
N VAL A 11 29.91 7.51 6.47
CA VAL A 11 29.82 7.31 7.91
C VAL A 11 28.68 6.36 8.21
N ILE A 12 28.99 5.15 8.68
CA ILE A 12 28.02 4.16 9.11
C ILE A 12 28.28 3.88 10.60
N ASN A 13 27.29 4.08 11.44
CA ASN A 13 27.38 3.86 12.90
C ASN A 13 28.60 4.57 13.54
N GLY A 14 28.87 5.79 13.15
CA GLY A 14 30.00 6.58 13.67
C GLY A 14 31.38 6.19 13.14
N VAL A 15 31.47 5.20 12.25
CA VAL A 15 32.72 4.80 11.57
C VAL A 15 32.78 5.45 10.20
N THR A 16 33.82 6.27 9.97
CA THR A 16 34.06 6.89 8.67
C THR A 16 34.85 5.92 7.78
N THR A 17 34.25 5.49 6.69
CA THR A 17 34.89 4.71 5.63
C THR A 17 35.08 5.59 4.42
N GLN A 18 36.30 5.69 3.91
CA GLN A 18 36.59 6.38 2.64
C GLN A 18 36.38 5.42 1.47
N LEU A 19 35.48 5.78 0.57
CA LEU A 19 35.39 5.15 -0.75
C LEU A 19 36.16 5.98 -1.77
N ASP A 20 37.13 5.36 -2.44
CA ASP A 20 37.76 5.94 -3.60
C ASP A 20 36.83 5.82 -4.81
N ILE A 21 36.34 6.96 -5.31
CA ILE A 21 35.55 6.99 -6.54
C ILE A 21 36.54 7.05 -7.69
N HIS A 22 36.82 5.92 -8.34
CA HIS A 22 37.78 5.82 -9.44
C HIS A 22 37.27 6.36 -10.78
N ASP A 23 35.99 6.75 -10.87
CA ASP A 23 35.39 7.21 -12.11
C ASP A 23 34.65 8.53 -11.90
N ALA A 24 35.27 9.63 -12.39
CA ALA A 24 34.67 10.96 -12.32
C ALA A 24 33.40 11.12 -13.16
N ASP A 25 33.06 10.12 -14.00
CA ASP A 25 31.87 10.09 -14.83
C ASP A 25 30.68 9.42 -14.14
N ALA A 26 30.88 8.75 -12.99
CA ALA A 26 29.83 8.08 -12.24
C ALA A 26 28.98 9.03 -11.38
N VAL A 27 29.43 10.26 -11.16
CA VAL A 27 28.66 11.30 -10.46
C VAL A 27 28.16 12.31 -11.49
N PRO A 28 26.84 12.51 -11.64
CA PRO A 28 26.31 13.47 -12.61
C PRO A 28 26.91 14.87 -12.38
N ARG A 29 27.37 15.53 -13.43
CA ARG A 29 28.00 16.87 -13.38
C ARG A 29 27.05 17.99 -12.95
N SER A 30 25.78 17.72 -12.81
CA SER A 30 24.78 18.64 -12.26
C SER A 30 23.86 17.88 -11.30
N GLY A 31 23.79 18.29 -10.05
CA GLY A 31 22.95 17.68 -9.04
C GLY A 31 23.57 16.45 -8.38
N GLY A 32 24.78 16.57 -7.84
CA GLY A 32 25.44 15.47 -7.14
C GLY A 32 24.62 15.01 -5.92
N ALA A 33 24.56 13.69 -5.71
CA ALA A 33 23.97 13.13 -4.49
C ALA A 33 24.83 13.51 -3.28
N VAL A 34 24.21 14.02 -2.23
CA VAL A 34 24.87 14.38 -0.97
C VAL A 34 24.36 13.45 0.13
N MET A 35 25.31 12.82 0.84
CA MET A 35 25.00 12.10 2.07
C MET A 35 25.28 12.98 3.27
N THR A 36 24.25 13.36 4.00
CA THR A 36 24.36 14.08 5.27
C THR A 36 23.54 13.36 6.32
N GLY A 37 24.16 12.99 7.43
CA GLY A 37 23.47 12.37 8.56
C GLY A 37 22.74 11.07 8.22
N GLY A 38 23.30 10.23 7.32
CA GLY A 38 22.67 8.96 6.90
C GLY A 38 21.61 9.10 5.80
N PHE A 39 21.45 10.29 5.23
CA PHE A 39 20.51 10.58 4.15
C PHE A 39 21.24 10.66 2.80
N LEU A 40 20.73 9.94 1.79
CA LEU A 40 21.16 10.05 0.40
C LEU A 40 20.15 10.91 -0.37
N GLY A 41 20.56 12.11 -0.76
CA GLY A 41 19.69 13.06 -1.45
C GLY A 41 20.37 13.81 -2.57
N THR A 42 19.60 14.65 -3.25
CA THR A 42 20.11 15.60 -4.25
C THR A 42 20.40 16.95 -3.60
N THR A 43 21.21 17.77 -4.27
CA THR A 43 21.58 19.11 -3.78
C THR A 43 20.53 20.18 -4.08
N SER A 44 19.53 19.86 -4.89
CA SER A 44 18.50 20.78 -5.35
C SER A 44 17.11 20.15 -5.30
N ALA A 45 16.13 20.95 -4.94
CA ALA A 45 14.72 20.55 -4.95
C ALA A 45 14.19 20.24 -6.37
N GLN A 46 14.86 20.74 -7.41
CA GLN A 46 14.51 20.49 -8.81
C GLN A 46 15.09 19.18 -9.35
N ASP A 47 16.02 18.56 -8.60
CA ASP A 47 16.72 17.37 -9.06
C ASP A 47 15.91 16.08 -8.83
N VAL A 48 16.28 15.05 -9.57
CA VAL A 48 15.77 13.69 -9.43
C VAL A 48 16.94 12.77 -9.08
N LEU A 49 16.85 12.07 -7.94
CA LEU A 49 17.77 10.99 -7.63
C LEU A 49 17.34 9.73 -8.37
N ILE A 50 18.25 9.13 -9.13
CA ILE A 50 17.99 7.89 -9.87
C ILE A 50 18.87 6.78 -9.30
N ILE A 51 18.23 5.68 -8.90
CA ILE A 51 18.89 4.44 -8.48
C ILE A 51 18.56 3.39 -9.54
N GLY A 52 19.53 2.92 -10.30
CA GLY A 52 19.31 2.02 -11.42
C GLY A 52 20.16 0.77 -11.37
N GLY A 53 19.62 -0.32 -11.95
CA GLY A 53 20.29 -1.62 -12.08
C GLY A 53 20.97 -1.86 -13.44
N GLY A 54 21.03 -0.86 -14.30
CA GLY A 54 21.67 -0.91 -15.62
C GLY A 54 23.02 -0.15 -15.65
N ASP A 55 23.69 -0.22 -16.78
CA ASP A 55 24.96 0.49 -17.06
C ASP A 55 24.78 1.99 -17.29
N THR A 56 23.56 2.41 -17.61
CA THR A 56 23.17 3.82 -17.76
C THR A 56 21.79 4.07 -17.16
N ARG A 57 21.43 5.34 -16.97
CA ARG A 57 20.09 5.74 -16.52
C ARG A 57 18.95 5.27 -17.44
N ASN A 58 19.28 4.93 -18.68
CA ASN A 58 18.32 4.56 -19.71
C ASN A 58 18.23 3.04 -19.94
N HIS A 59 18.98 2.24 -19.16
CA HIS A 59 18.98 0.78 -19.28
C HIS A 59 18.63 0.11 -17.96
N GLY A 60 17.85 -0.95 -18.02
CA GLY A 60 17.43 -1.74 -16.86
C GLY A 60 16.32 -1.08 -16.05
N GLY A 61 16.03 -1.66 -14.89
CA GLY A 61 15.06 -1.11 -13.96
C GLY A 61 15.65 0.03 -13.14
N ASN A 62 14.85 1.05 -12.83
CA ASN A 62 15.28 2.10 -11.93
C ASN A 62 14.16 2.63 -11.02
N ILE A 63 14.58 3.26 -9.93
CA ILE A 63 13.74 4.02 -9.01
C ILE A 63 14.20 5.48 -9.14
N GLN A 64 13.26 6.39 -9.32
CA GLN A 64 13.50 7.81 -9.45
C GLN A 64 12.77 8.53 -8.32
N LEU A 65 13.50 9.30 -7.52
CA LEU A 65 12.97 10.08 -6.41
C LEU A 65 13.00 11.56 -6.83
N GLY A 66 11.84 12.12 -7.09
CA GLY A 66 11.69 13.53 -7.46
C GLY A 66 11.88 14.45 -6.25
N GLY A 67 12.65 15.51 -6.42
CA GLY A 67 12.70 16.60 -5.44
C GLY A 67 11.38 17.36 -5.37
N THR A 68 11.22 18.20 -4.35
CA THR A 68 9.97 18.91 -4.06
C THR A 68 9.56 19.95 -5.12
N SER A 69 10.40 20.20 -6.11
CA SER A 69 10.12 21.12 -7.23
C SER A 69 10.65 20.56 -8.56
N SER A 70 10.75 19.23 -8.67
CA SER A 70 11.33 18.60 -9.86
C SER A 70 10.40 18.64 -11.08
N GLY A 71 9.11 18.85 -10.89
CA GLY A 71 8.08 18.76 -11.94
C GLY A 71 7.92 17.37 -12.54
N TYR A 72 8.73 16.40 -12.10
CA TYR A 72 8.77 15.04 -12.63
C TYR A 72 7.72 14.16 -11.94
N GLY A 73 6.61 13.92 -12.62
CA GLY A 73 5.49 13.13 -12.08
C GLY A 73 4.72 13.79 -10.94
N GLY A 74 5.01 15.05 -10.65
CA GLY A 74 4.58 15.81 -9.49
C GLY A 74 5.71 15.96 -8.47
N ASP A 75 5.75 17.08 -7.82
CA ASP A 75 6.77 17.43 -6.83
C ASP A 75 6.82 16.37 -5.72
N GLY A 76 8.00 15.82 -5.44
CA GLY A 76 8.19 14.79 -4.42
C GLY A 76 7.67 13.39 -4.79
N ALA A 77 7.37 13.12 -6.06
CA ALA A 77 6.89 11.80 -6.51
C ALA A 77 8.01 10.76 -6.55
N ILE A 78 7.64 9.49 -6.34
CA ILE A 78 8.48 8.32 -6.58
C ILE A 78 8.02 7.65 -7.87
N CYS A 79 8.96 7.37 -8.78
CA CYS A 79 8.70 6.60 -9.98
C CYS A 79 9.51 5.30 -9.98
N ILE A 80 8.85 4.17 -10.19
CA ILE A 80 9.50 2.86 -10.36
C ILE A 80 9.30 2.44 -11.82
N ILE A 81 10.41 2.17 -12.51
CA ILE A 81 10.43 1.80 -13.93
C ILE A 81 11.13 0.45 -14.06
N PRO A 82 10.41 -0.66 -14.28
CA PRO A 82 10.99 -1.99 -14.30
C PRO A 82 12.00 -2.25 -15.41
N ASN A 83 11.86 -1.59 -16.56
CA ASN A 83 12.73 -1.80 -17.72
C ASN A 83 12.75 -0.56 -18.60
N VAL A 84 13.80 0.22 -18.46
CA VAL A 84 14.03 1.44 -19.24
C VAL A 84 14.81 1.12 -20.53
N GLY A 85 14.53 1.84 -21.60
CA GLY A 85 15.30 1.80 -22.84
C GLY A 85 14.82 0.79 -23.88
N ASN A 86 13.69 0.15 -23.70
CA ASN A 86 13.12 -0.77 -24.71
C ASN A 86 11.94 -0.18 -25.50
N GLY A 87 11.60 1.10 -25.27
CA GLY A 87 10.49 1.78 -25.94
C GLY A 87 9.09 1.34 -25.49
N SER A 88 9.02 0.50 -24.43
CA SER A 88 7.77 -0.02 -23.87
C SER A 88 7.74 0.12 -22.35
N GLU A 89 8.32 1.20 -21.86
CA GLU A 89 8.45 1.47 -20.43
C GLU A 89 7.09 1.49 -19.76
N LYS A 90 7.04 0.90 -18.57
CA LYS A 90 5.92 0.95 -17.66
C LYS A 90 6.31 1.72 -16.41
N TYR A 91 5.43 2.58 -15.95
CA TYR A 91 5.69 3.49 -14.84
C TYR A 91 4.74 3.22 -13.70
N MET A 92 5.27 3.03 -12.52
CA MET A 92 4.53 3.09 -11.27
C MET A 92 4.89 4.41 -10.57
N TRP A 93 3.90 5.26 -10.37
CA TRP A 93 4.05 6.51 -9.65
C TRP A 93 3.40 6.44 -8.29
N ILE A 94 4.11 6.91 -7.27
CA ILE A 94 3.58 7.20 -5.94
C ILE A 94 3.70 8.71 -5.77
N LYS A 95 2.56 9.39 -5.62
CA LYS A 95 2.47 10.84 -5.55
C LYS A 95 2.35 11.33 -4.11
N PRO A 96 2.74 12.60 -3.81
CA PRO A 96 2.64 13.16 -2.47
C PRO A 96 1.23 13.22 -1.90
N ASP A 97 0.20 13.24 -2.74
CA ASP A 97 -1.22 13.20 -2.33
C ASP A 97 -1.71 11.79 -1.93
N GLY A 98 -0.78 10.82 -1.85
CA GLY A 98 -1.07 9.44 -1.53
C GLY A 98 -1.62 8.61 -2.69
N THR A 99 -1.85 9.22 -3.86
CA THR A 99 -2.27 8.45 -5.03
C THR A 99 -1.10 7.69 -5.65
N TRP A 100 -1.38 6.51 -6.14
CA TRP A 100 -0.44 5.75 -6.96
C TRP A 100 -1.10 5.36 -8.27
N THR A 101 -0.32 5.39 -9.32
CA THR A 101 -0.79 5.10 -10.68
C THR A 101 0.17 4.14 -11.38
N TRP A 102 -0.38 3.32 -12.25
CA TRP A 102 0.35 2.42 -13.11
C TRP A 102 0.03 2.72 -14.56
N SER A 103 1.05 2.97 -15.38
CA SER A 103 0.88 3.25 -16.82
C SER A 103 0.79 1.98 -17.67
N GLY A 104 0.84 0.82 -17.05
CA GLY A 104 0.66 -0.48 -17.69
C GLY A 104 -0.81 -0.90 -17.79
N GLN A 105 -1.03 -2.11 -18.27
CA GLN A 105 -2.32 -2.77 -18.15
C GLN A 105 -2.64 -3.06 -16.69
N ALA A 106 -3.93 -3.24 -16.38
CA ALA A 106 -4.36 -3.60 -15.04
C ALA A 106 -3.55 -4.79 -14.49
N VAL A 107 -3.25 -4.74 -13.20
CA VAL A 107 -2.59 -5.84 -12.50
C VAL A 107 -3.43 -7.10 -12.70
N GLN A 108 -2.89 -8.06 -13.44
CA GLN A 108 -3.53 -9.36 -13.59
C GLN A 108 -3.24 -10.18 -12.33
N LEU A 109 -4.28 -10.50 -11.58
CA LEU A 109 -4.16 -11.40 -10.45
C LEU A 109 -4.11 -12.84 -10.99
N ILE A 110 -3.10 -13.59 -10.56
CA ILE A 110 -2.96 -15.00 -10.92
C ILE A 110 -4.16 -15.76 -10.34
N SER A 111 -4.89 -16.48 -11.20
CA SER A 111 -6.05 -17.30 -10.82
C SER A 111 -6.01 -18.70 -11.44
N ASP A 112 -4.81 -19.26 -11.58
CA ASP A 112 -4.58 -20.57 -12.16
C ASP A 112 -5.01 -21.68 -11.20
N GLN A 113 -5.83 -22.61 -11.68
CA GLN A 113 -6.31 -23.77 -10.91
C GLN A 113 -5.16 -24.60 -10.33
N ARG A 114 -4.04 -24.73 -11.04
CA ARG A 114 -2.86 -25.49 -10.61
C ARG A 114 -2.19 -24.94 -9.35
N LEU A 115 -2.48 -23.68 -9.01
CA LEU A 115 -1.96 -23.00 -7.83
C LEU A 115 -2.98 -22.95 -6.68
N LYS A 116 -4.11 -23.64 -6.82
CA LYS A 116 -5.20 -23.65 -5.85
C LYS A 116 -5.47 -25.07 -5.37
N GLN A 117 -5.89 -25.19 -4.13
CA GLN A 117 -6.32 -26.45 -3.52
C GLN A 117 -7.73 -26.29 -2.95
N GLN A 118 -8.42 -27.40 -2.72
CA GLN A 118 -9.74 -27.42 -2.09
C GLN A 118 -10.75 -26.47 -2.76
N ILE A 119 -10.80 -26.51 -4.09
CA ILE A 119 -11.74 -25.68 -4.85
C ILE A 119 -13.15 -26.24 -4.60
N THR A 120 -13.95 -25.46 -3.87
CA THR A 120 -15.33 -25.78 -3.51
C THR A 120 -16.24 -24.59 -3.83
N GLU A 121 -17.53 -24.79 -3.69
CA GLU A 121 -18.49 -23.70 -3.67
C GLU A 121 -18.31 -22.84 -2.42
N ILE A 122 -18.79 -21.59 -2.47
CA ILE A 122 -18.78 -20.70 -1.30
C ILE A 122 -19.73 -21.28 -0.24
N ASP A 123 -19.29 -21.31 1.02
CA ASP A 123 -20.02 -21.87 2.14
C ASP A 123 -21.39 -21.20 2.31
N ASP A 124 -22.43 -22.01 2.42
CA ASP A 124 -23.81 -21.56 2.64
C ASP A 124 -23.95 -20.72 3.91
N LYS A 125 -23.21 -21.04 4.98
CA LYS A 125 -23.24 -20.25 6.23
C LYS A 125 -22.67 -18.84 6.03
N LEU A 126 -21.61 -18.70 5.22
CA LEU A 126 -21.10 -17.38 4.85
C LEU A 126 -22.14 -16.61 4.05
N LEU A 127 -22.84 -17.26 3.11
CA LEU A 127 -23.90 -16.64 2.33
C LEU A 127 -25.13 -16.30 3.18
N ASP A 128 -25.42 -17.07 4.24
CA ASP A 128 -26.47 -16.76 5.21
C ASP A 128 -26.09 -15.54 6.06
N ALA A 129 -24.82 -15.46 6.52
CA ALA A 129 -24.32 -14.29 7.23
C ALA A 129 -24.32 -13.03 6.34
N TRP A 130 -24.12 -13.21 5.03
CA TRP A 130 -24.11 -12.12 4.07
C TRP A 130 -25.45 -11.43 3.88
N GLU A 131 -26.56 -12.08 4.30
CA GLU A 131 -27.89 -11.48 4.32
C GLU A 131 -27.97 -10.26 5.26
N ASP A 132 -27.13 -10.24 6.31
CA ASP A 132 -27.06 -9.15 7.30
C ASP A 132 -25.94 -8.14 7.00
N VAL A 133 -25.22 -8.30 5.87
CA VAL A 133 -24.13 -7.39 5.47
C VAL A 133 -24.66 -6.35 4.50
N GLU A 134 -24.58 -5.08 4.89
CA GLU A 134 -24.97 -3.96 4.03
C GLU A 134 -23.82 -3.03 3.71
N PRO A 135 -23.71 -2.56 2.46
CA PRO A 135 -22.77 -1.50 2.13
C PRO A 135 -23.17 -0.18 2.80
N SER A 136 -22.18 0.58 3.22
CA SER A 136 -22.36 1.84 3.93
C SER A 136 -21.79 3.02 3.17
N GLN A 137 -22.24 4.23 3.51
CA GLN A 137 -21.62 5.49 3.11
C GLN A 137 -20.86 6.09 4.29
N PHE A 138 -19.65 6.57 4.05
CA PHE A 138 -18.79 7.13 5.09
C PHE A 138 -17.86 8.21 4.55
N LYS A 139 -17.22 8.93 5.47
CA LYS A 139 -16.12 9.86 5.19
C LYS A 139 -14.92 9.45 6.03
N TYR A 140 -13.73 9.49 5.46
CA TYR A 140 -12.51 9.26 6.23
C TYR A 140 -12.27 10.40 7.22
N ASN A 141 -11.88 10.06 8.43
CA ASN A 141 -11.62 11.01 9.50
C ASN A 141 -10.56 12.05 9.11
N ASP A 142 -9.46 11.60 8.49
CA ASP A 142 -8.38 12.47 8.05
C ASP A 142 -8.87 13.51 7.04
N ALA A 143 -9.68 13.10 6.07
CA ALA A 143 -10.27 14.01 5.10
C ALA A 143 -11.24 15.02 5.75
N VAL A 144 -11.97 14.59 6.79
CA VAL A 144 -12.85 15.49 7.57
C VAL A 144 -12.03 16.47 8.40
N ASN A 145 -10.95 16.01 9.04
CA ASN A 145 -10.05 16.85 9.84
C ASN A 145 -9.32 17.90 8.97
N GLU A 146 -8.87 17.49 7.77
CA GLU A 146 -8.13 18.37 6.85
C GLU A 146 -9.02 19.36 6.12
N LYS A 147 -10.16 18.90 5.59
CA LYS A 147 -11.00 19.67 4.64
C LYS A 147 -12.31 20.20 5.24
N GLY A 148 -12.65 19.73 6.43
CA GLY A 148 -13.94 19.95 7.06
C GLY A 148 -15.03 19.00 6.56
N LYS A 149 -16.05 18.80 7.41
CA LYS A 149 -17.12 17.83 7.16
C LYS A 149 -17.85 18.05 5.84
N ASP A 150 -18.03 19.32 5.43
CA ASP A 150 -18.78 19.65 4.22
C ASP A 150 -18.00 19.43 2.93
N LYS A 151 -16.66 19.52 2.98
CA LYS A 151 -15.77 19.38 1.84
C LYS A 151 -15.17 17.98 1.69
N ALA A 152 -15.16 17.17 2.76
CA ALA A 152 -14.73 15.79 2.70
C ALA A 152 -15.67 14.97 1.82
N ARG A 153 -15.10 14.19 0.91
CA ARG A 153 -15.86 13.33 -0.02
C ARG A 153 -16.60 12.24 0.73
N LEU A 154 -17.76 11.89 0.21
CA LEU A 154 -18.51 10.70 0.62
C LEU A 154 -17.98 9.49 -0.15
N HIS A 155 -17.74 8.41 0.56
CA HIS A 155 -17.31 7.12 0.04
C HIS A 155 -18.42 6.09 0.26
N THR A 156 -18.43 5.04 -0.55
CA THR A 156 -19.32 3.89 -0.39
C THR A 156 -18.46 2.62 -0.31
N GLY A 157 -18.86 1.69 0.53
CA GLY A 157 -18.14 0.44 0.70
C GLY A 157 -18.63 -0.33 1.92
N TYR A 158 -17.86 -1.30 2.34
CA TYR A 158 -18.15 -2.14 3.49
C TYR A 158 -17.31 -1.73 4.69
N VAL A 159 -17.85 -1.94 5.89
CA VAL A 159 -17.13 -1.75 7.15
C VAL A 159 -16.79 -3.14 7.70
N VAL A 160 -15.49 -3.39 7.93
CA VAL A 160 -14.97 -4.70 8.34
C VAL A 160 -15.67 -5.23 9.59
N GLN A 161 -15.87 -4.36 10.58
CA GLN A 161 -16.50 -4.73 11.86
C GLN A 161 -17.99 -5.12 11.69
N GLN A 162 -18.68 -4.58 10.69
CA GLN A 162 -20.05 -4.98 10.37
C GLN A 162 -20.07 -6.38 9.76
N ILE A 163 -19.17 -6.69 8.84
CA ILE A 163 -19.00 -8.03 8.28
C ILE A 163 -18.66 -9.04 9.38
N ASP A 164 -17.71 -8.73 10.24
CA ASP A 164 -17.32 -9.58 11.36
C ASP A 164 -18.49 -9.85 12.31
N SER A 165 -19.26 -8.82 12.65
CA SER A 165 -20.45 -8.96 13.48
C SER A 165 -21.52 -9.84 12.85
N ALA A 166 -21.82 -9.64 11.56
CA ALA A 166 -22.76 -10.47 10.82
C ALA A 166 -22.30 -11.94 10.77
N CYS A 167 -21.04 -12.18 10.43
CA CYS A 167 -20.46 -13.53 10.42
C CYS A 167 -20.56 -14.21 11.79
N LYS A 168 -20.21 -13.51 12.87
CA LYS A 168 -20.28 -14.02 14.25
C LYS A 168 -21.71 -14.40 14.65
N SER A 169 -22.72 -13.62 14.25
CA SER A 169 -24.12 -13.91 14.56
C SER A 169 -24.61 -15.21 13.91
N HIS A 170 -23.98 -15.61 12.79
CA HIS A 170 -24.25 -16.87 12.08
C HIS A 170 -23.26 -17.99 12.42
N GLY A 171 -22.38 -17.77 13.41
CA GLY A 171 -21.37 -18.76 13.85
C GLY A 171 -20.26 -18.99 12.82
N VAL A 172 -19.97 -17.99 12.00
CA VAL A 172 -18.89 -17.97 11.01
C VAL A 172 -17.70 -17.17 11.57
N ASP A 173 -16.53 -17.76 11.57
CA ASP A 173 -15.27 -17.06 11.86
C ASP A 173 -14.72 -16.45 10.57
N VAL A 174 -14.95 -15.15 10.37
CA VAL A 174 -14.53 -14.45 9.14
C VAL A 174 -13.02 -14.35 9.00
N SER A 175 -12.25 -14.50 10.09
CA SER A 175 -10.78 -14.45 10.04
C SER A 175 -10.18 -15.61 9.24
N THR A 176 -10.95 -16.68 9.03
CA THR A 176 -10.54 -17.82 8.19
C THR A 176 -10.69 -17.57 6.69
N TYR A 177 -11.31 -16.47 6.31
CA TYR A 177 -11.55 -16.08 4.92
C TYR A 177 -10.58 -14.98 4.49
N GLY A 178 -10.04 -15.09 3.28
CA GLY A 178 -9.09 -14.14 2.74
C GLY A 178 -9.64 -12.72 2.55
N LEU A 179 -10.95 -12.55 2.51
CA LEU A 179 -11.59 -11.22 2.40
C LEU A 179 -11.33 -10.32 3.61
N TYR A 180 -11.10 -10.91 4.78
CA TYR A 180 -10.85 -10.21 6.05
C TYR A 180 -9.35 -10.12 6.32
N CYS A 181 -8.85 -8.94 6.59
CA CYS A 181 -7.46 -8.71 6.96
C CYS A 181 -7.42 -7.93 8.28
N HIS A 182 -6.67 -8.46 9.24
CA HIS A 182 -6.39 -7.84 10.52
C HIS A 182 -4.89 -7.88 10.77
N GLU A 183 -4.31 -6.74 11.07
CA GLU A 183 -2.89 -6.59 11.37
C GLU A 183 -2.73 -5.87 12.70
N GLU A 184 -1.91 -6.45 13.59
CA GLU A 184 -1.58 -5.89 14.89
C GLU A 184 -0.16 -5.33 14.85
N TYR A 185 -0.01 -4.11 15.31
CA TYR A 185 1.29 -3.45 15.46
C TYR A 185 1.60 -3.29 16.94
N PRO A 186 2.60 -3.99 17.47
CA PRO A 186 2.99 -3.86 18.86
C PRO A 186 3.54 -2.46 19.16
N GLU A 187 3.51 -2.09 20.43
CA GLU A 187 4.19 -0.90 20.92
C GLU A 187 5.68 -0.95 20.57
N GLU A 188 6.17 0.12 19.99
CA GLU A 188 7.59 0.30 19.66
C GLU A 188 8.20 1.33 20.61
N THR A 189 9.29 0.95 21.26
CA THR A 189 9.97 1.78 22.25
C THR A 189 11.46 1.84 21.95
N GLU A 190 12.09 2.96 22.29
CA GLU A 190 13.54 3.12 22.28
C GLU A 190 14.07 3.46 23.67
N GLU A 191 15.30 3.06 23.96
CA GLU A 191 16.02 3.52 25.13
C GLU A 191 16.72 4.84 24.80
N VAL A 192 16.39 5.90 25.50
CA VAL A 192 17.03 7.22 25.38
C VAL A 192 17.85 7.52 26.64
N GLU A 193 19.04 8.05 26.47
CA GLU A 193 19.81 8.56 27.60
C GLU A 193 19.27 9.93 28.01
N VAL A 194 18.85 10.06 29.24
CA VAL A 194 18.38 11.32 29.84
C VAL A 194 19.37 11.75 30.89
N GLU A 195 19.90 12.96 30.77
CA GLU A 195 20.78 13.56 31.76
C GLU A 195 19.94 14.18 32.86
N GLN A 196 20.16 13.71 34.08
CA GLN A 196 19.50 14.19 35.31
C GLN A 196 20.11 15.53 35.75
N ALA A 197 19.39 16.29 36.57
CA ALA A 197 19.83 17.60 37.07
C ALA A 197 21.15 17.57 37.88
N ASP A 198 21.56 16.39 38.36
CA ASP A 198 22.80 16.15 39.08
C ASP A 198 23.96 15.71 38.16
N GLY A 199 23.76 15.70 36.82
CA GLY A 199 24.75 15.30 35.84
C GLY A 199 24.86 13.78 35.63
N THR A 200 24.03 12.96 36.29
CA THR A 200 23.98 11.52 36.06
C THR A 200 23.17 11.22 34.79
N LYS A 201 23.60 10.22 34.01
CA LYS A 201 22.87 9.74 32.84
C LYS A 201 22.07 8.49 33.23
N THR A 202 20.79 8.53 32.98
CA THR A 202 19.90 7.39 33.14
C THR A 202 19.30 7.00 31.81
N LYS A 203 19.01 5.70 31.62
CA LYS A 203 18.30 5.21 30.44
C LYS A 203 16.80 5.19 30.75
N GLU A 204 16.04 5.87 29.93
CA GLU A 204 14.59 5.87 29.99
C GLU A 204 14.01 5.24 28.73
N ARG A 205 12.92 4.48 28.92
CA ARG A 205 12.19 3.87 27.82
C ARG A 205 11.17 4.87 27.31
N LYS A 206 11.33 5.31 26.06
CA LYS A 206 10.42 6.22 25.38
C LYS A 206 9.59 5.44 24.38
N VAL A 207 8.27 5.58 24.43
CA VAL A 207 7.37 5.04 23.42
C VAL A 207 7.50 5.89 22.14
N ILE A 208 7.89 5.26 21.01
CA ILE A 208 7.98 5.88 19.70
C ILE A 208 6.69 5.70 18.93
N ARG A 209 6.03 4.56 19.11
CA ARG A 209 4.74 4.24 18.53
C ARG A 209 3.92 3.41 19.50
N GLU A 210 2.71 3.85 19.78
CA GLU A 210 1.76 3.08 20.58
C GLU A 210 1.30 1.83 19.81
N ALA A 211 0.91 0.79 20.56
CA ALA A 211 0.29 -0.38 19.96
C ALA A 211 -0.99 0.03 19.21
N SER A 212 -1.17 -0.52 18.04
CA SER A 212 -2.34 -0.23 17.20
C SER A 212 -2.75 -1.47 16.41
N GLU A 213 -3.97 -1.45 15.88
CA GLU A 213 -4.48 -2.51 15.02
C GLU A 213 -5.13 -1.89 13.79
N HIS A 214 -5.03 -2.59 12.66
CA HIS A 214 -5.62 -2.17 11.40
C HIS A 214 -6.47 -3.29 10.81
N TYR A 215 -7.66 -2.91 10.37
CA TYR A 215 -8.59 -3.78 9.68
C TYR A 215 -8.71 -3.35 8.24
N SER A 216 -8.69 -4.30 7.31
CA SER A 216 -8.89 -4.03 5.89
C SER A 216 -9.65 -5.17 5.19
N LEU A 217 -10.14 -4.90 3.99
CA LEU A 217 -10.88 -5.85 3.17
C LEU A 217 -10.21 -6.06 1.82
N ARG A 218 -10.15 -7.31 1.38
CA ARG A 218 -9.86 -7.61 -0.02
C ARG A 218 -11.15 -7.49 -0.84
N TYR A 219 -11.42 -6.32 -1.37
CA TYR A 219 -12.66 -6.01 -2.06
C TYR A 219 -13.01 -6.96 -3.21
N THR A 220 -12.02 -7.51 -3.90
CA THR A 220 -12.26 -8.51 -4.97
C THR A 220 -12.89 -9.78 -4.43
N GLU A 221 -12.51 -10.20 -3.23
CA GLU A 221 -13.10 -11.36 -2.56
C GLU A 221 -14.47 -11.02 -1.97
N VAL A 222 -14.62 -9.83 -1.38
CA VAL A 222 -15.92 -9.29 -0.92
C VAL A 222 -16.93 -9.29 -2.07
N TYR A 223 -16.54 -8.78 -3.25
CA TYR A 223 -17.42 -8.77 -4.42
C TYR A 223 -17.74 -10.18 -4.95
N ALA A 224 -16.84 -11.15 -4.79
CA ALA A 224 -17.12 -12.52 -5.18
C ALA A 224 -18.23 -13.13 -4.30
N VAL A 225 -18.18 -12.88 -2.97
CA VAL A 225 -19.23 -13.32 -2.04
C VAL A 225 -20.55 -12.60 -2.34
N GLU A 226 -20.52 -11.27 -2.52
CA GLU A 226 -21.68 -10.47 -2.88
C GLU A 226 -22.35 -10.97 -4.17
N CYS A 227 -21.58 -11.22 -5.22
CA CYS A 227 -22.10 -11.76 -6.47
C CYS A 227 -22.75 -13.14 -6.28
N MET A 228 -22.18 -14.00 -5.43
CA MET A 228 -22.76 -15.32 -5.19
C MET A 228 -24.04 -15.22 -4.35
N TYR A 229 -24.06 -14.33 -3.34
CA TYR A 229 -25.28 -14.03 -2.57
C TYR A 229 -26.40 -13.53 -3.47
N LEU A 230 -26.13 -12.57 -4.35
CA LEU A 230 -27.12 -12.06 -5.32
C LEU A 230 -27.62 -13.15 -6.25
N ARG A 231 -26.76 -14.04 -6.75
CA ARG A 231 -27.18 -15.20 -7.57
C ARG A 231 -28.12 -16.13 -6.79
N ARG A 232 -27.81 -16.38 -5.52
CA ARG A 232 -28.67 -17.19 -4.63
C ARG A 232 -30.04 -16.53 -4.42
N CYS A 233 -30.07 -15.21 -4.20
CA CYS A 233 -31.35 -14.46 -4.09
C CYS A 233 -32.17 -14.52 -5.39
N ILE A 234 -31.52 -14.31 -6.54
CA ILE A 234 -32.19 -14.42 -7.85
C ILE A 234 -32.77 -15.82 -8.05
N ALA A 235 -32.04 -16.88 -7.76
CA ALA A 235 -32.52 -18.25 -7.88
C ALA A 235 -33.74 -18.52 -6.98
N ARG A 236 -33.70 -18.06 -5.72
CA ARG A 236 -34.84 -18.16 -4.78
C ARG A 236 -36.08 -17.42 -5.30
N LEU A 237 -35.89 -16.20 -5.82
CA LEU A 237 -36.99 -15.41 -6.38
C LEU A 237 -37.56 -16.04 -7.65
N THR A 238 -36.73 -16.57 -8.54
CA THR A 238 -37.17 -17.27 -9.75
C THR A 238 -38.00 -18.49 -9.41
N ALA A 239 -37.52 -19.33 -8.49
CA ALA A 239 -38.29 -20.50 -8.04
C ALA A 239 -39.65 -20.09 -7.44
N ARG A 240 -39.69 -18.99 -6.68
CA ARG A 240 -40.95 -18.51 -6.09
C ARG A 240 -41.93 -18.00 -7.14
N ILE A 241 -41.43 -17.32 -8.18
CA ILE A 241 -42.26 -16.87 -9.30
C ILE A 241 -42.86 -18.08 -10.04
N GLU A 242 -42.04 -19.09 -10.36
CA GLU A 242 -42.53 -20.32 -11.01
C GLU A 242 -43.61 -21.05 -10.20
N GLU A 243 -43.48 -21.11 -8.87
CA GLU A 243 -44.49 -21.67 -7.99
C GLU A 243 -45.84 -20.90 -8.06
N LEU A 244 -45.76 -19.57 -8.03
CA LEU A 244 -46.93 -18.70 -8.11
C LEU A 244 -47.64 -18.81 -9.46
N GLU A 245 -46.90 -18.89 -10.56
CA GLU A 245 -47.43 -19.07 -11.91
C GLU A 245 -48.14 -20.42 -12.06
N LYS A 246 -47.53 -21.51 -11.54
CA LYS A 246 -48.18 -22.85 -11.51
C LYS A 246 -49.45 -22.84 -10.68
N GLY A 247 -49.46 -22.14 -9.54
CA GLY A 247 -50.65 -22.01 -8.67
C GLY A 247 -51.80 -21.22 -9.32
N ASN A 248 -51.47 -20.23 -10.18
CA ASN A 248 -52.49 -19.46 -10.91
C ASN A 248 -53.04 -20.18 -12.11
N ASN A 249 -52.29 -21.04 -12.78
CA ASN A 249 -52.75 -21.82 -13.93
C ASN A 249 -53.65 -23.02 -13.55
N ASN A 250 -53.72 -23.35 -12.27
CA ASN A 250 -54.55 -24.45 -11.74
C ASN A 250 -55.88 -23.96 -11.14
N LYS A 251 -56.20 -22.70 -11.29
CA LYS A 251 -57.51 -22.10 -10.94
C LYS A 251 -58.31 -21.75 -12.18
#